data_98961cc3bb243a88170d973202567121
#
_entry.id   98961cc3bb243a88170d973202567121
#
_cell.length_a   1.000
_cell.length_b   1.000
_cell.length_c   1.000
_cell.angle_alpha   90.00
_cell.angle_beta   90.00
_cell.angle_gamma   90.00
#
_symmetry.space_group_name_H-M   'P 1'
#
loop_
_entity.id
_entity.type
_entity.pdbx_description
1 polymer ?
#
loop_
_entity_poly.entity_id
_entity_poly.type
_entity_poly.pdbx_seq_one_letter_code
_entity_poly.pdbx_strand_id
1 'polypeptide(L)'
;MMLTRIFSMIDPFRLRAAGIHFLISLVIVVAVFVAMLSIWYPSPLFQIIGGWKVLVLIAIVDLTIGPCLTLVAANPIKTRRHLMMDLSVIAVLQLAALAYGLHAMYVGRPVYLIFVKDRMDLVRESEVSDLPKYAARLPQYKEFPKWGVETIGAELPTDPKEINEMTFASFDGVDYQNAPRFYVPYEKTADKMKKVAAPVSALLPLLKNPDDVAQINQAVAELNAPINDVVVLSVVFDGNANSAFLFVKNEPMRRIHVYLTEDFPEIPRPKVSK
;
A
#
# COMPACT_ATOMS: atom_id res chain seq x y z
N MET A 1 -22.65 -36.89 26.85
CA MET A 1 -22.94 -35.49 27.22
C MET A 1 -22.28 -34.45 26.28
N MET A 2 -21.09 -34.68 25.71
CA MET A 2 -20.45 -33.71 24.75
C MET A 2 -21.08 -33.78 23.35
N LEU A 3 -21.39 -34.95 22.81
CA LEU A 3 -22.02 -35.15 21.50
C LEU A 3 -23.45 -34.60 21.42
N THR A 4 -24.25 -34.69 22.48
CA THR A 4 -25.62 -34.09 22.54
C THR A 4 -25.58 -32.57 22.49
N ARG A 5 -24.55 -31.92 23.00
CA ARG A 5 -24.38 -30.45 22.86
C ARG A 5 -24.00 -30.02 21.44
N ILE A 6 -23.23 -30.83 20.72
CA ILE A 6 -22.85 -30.54 19.31
C ILE A 6 -24.09 -30.65 18.41
N PHE A 7 -24.94 -31.67 18.60
CA PHE A 7 -26.17 -31.82 17.82
C PHE A 7 -27.22 -30.70 18.10
N SER A 8 -27.25 -30.13 19.31
CA SER A 8 -28.10 -28.97 19.59
C SER A 8 -27.63 -27.65 18.94
N MET A 9 -26.40 -27.60 18.41
CA MET A 9 -25.88 -26.46 17.67
C MET A 9 -26.33 -26.45 16.20
N ILE A 10 -26.88 -27.56 15.69
CA ILE A 10 -27.40 -27.68 14.30
C ILE A 10 -28.92 -27.36 14.24
N ASP A 11 -29.39 -26.48 15.10
CA ASP A 11 -30.78 -25.99 15.03
C ASP A 11 -30.94 -25.08 13.78
N PRO A 12 -31.99 -25.28 12.95
CA PRO A 12 -32.25 -24.44 11.77
C PRO A 12 -32.30 -22.93 12.07
N PHE A 13 -32.78 -22.57 13.25
CA PHE A 13 -32.82 -21.15 13.69
C PHE A 13 -31.42 -20.59 13.86
N ARG A 14 -30.52 -21.32 14.51
CA ARG A 14 -29.13 -20.91 14.72
C ARG A 14 -28.37 -20.80 13.41
N LEU A 15 -28.55 -21.80 12.53
CA LEU A 15 -27.93 -21.80 11.21
C LEU A 15 -28.41 -20.62 10.35
N ARG A 16 -29.72 -20.31 10.39
CA ARG A 16 -30.24 -19.13 9.69
C ARG A 16 -29.67 -17.83 10.25
N ALA A 17 -29.61 -17.69 11.58
CA ALA A 17 -29.05 -16.50 12.20
C ALA A 17 -27.57 -16.31 11.85
N ALA A 18 -26.76 -17.37 11.94
CA ALA A 18 -25.34 -17.35 11.55
C ALA A 18 -25.15 -17.10 10.04
N GLY A 19 -26.00 -17.69 9.20
CA GLY A 19 -25.97 -17.47 7.74
C GLY A 19 -26.33 -16.05 7.35
N ILE A 20 -27.35 -15.45 7.97
CA ILE A 20 -27.69 -14.04 7.75
C ILE A 20 -26.52 -13.14 8.19
N HIS A 21 -25.95 -13.43 9.36
CA HIS A 21 -24.78 -12.69 9.86
C HIS A 21 -23.61 -12.77 8.87
N PHE A 22 -23.26 -13.96 8.42
CA PHE A 22 -22.20 -14.19 7.42
C PHE A 22 -22.44 -13.37 6.14
N LEU A 23 -23.67 -13.38 5.62
CA LEU A 23 -24.01 -12.62 4.40
C LEU A 23 -23.86 -11.10 4.61
N ILE A 24 -24.32 -10.59 5.75
CA ILE A 24 -24.16 -9.16 6.09
C ILE A 24 -22.68 -8.82 6.19
N SER A 25 -21.89 -9.62 6.93
CA SER A 25 -20.46 -9.43 7.07
C SER A 25 -19.73 -9.50 5.71
N LEU A 26 -20.11 -10.44 4.85
CA LEU A 26 -19.55 -10.56 3.51
C LEU A 26 -19.76 -9.29 2.67
N VAL A 27 -20.99 -8.75 2.69
CA VAL A 27 -21.30 -7.50 1.99
C VAL A 27 -20.44 -6.34 2.52
N ILE A 28 -20.32 -6.23 3.85
CA ILE A 28 -19.52 -5.18 4.50
C ILE A 28 -18.04 -5.32 4.12
N VAL A 29 -17.45 -6.53 4.25
CA VAL A 29 -16.04 -6.79 3.93
C VAL A 29 -15.76 -6.50 2.46
N VAL A 30 -16.63 -6.93 1.53
CA VAL A 30 -16.48 -6.63 0.11
C VAL A 30 -16.57 -5.14 -0.17
N ALA A 31 -17.53 -4.44 0.42
CA ALA A 31 -17.68 -2.98 0.25
C ALA A 31 -16.44 -2.22 0.76
N VAL A 32 -15.94 -2.61 1.93
CA VAL A 32 -14.70 -2.06 2.52
C VAL A 32 -13.51 -2.32 1.61
N PHE A 33 -13.36 -3.54 1.11
CA PHE A 33 -12.28 -3.91 0.21
C PHE A 33 -12.28 -3.08 -1.09
N VAL A 34 -13.45 -2.99 -1.73
CA VAL A 34 -13.60 -2.17 -2.94
C VAL A 34 -13.26 -0.70 -2.67
N ALA A 35 -13.74 -0.15 -1.56
CA ALA A 35 -13.43 1.22 -1.18
C ALA A 35 -11.93 1.44 -0.95
N MET A 36 -11.26 0.51 -0.24
CA MET A 36 -9.82 0.58 0.01
C MET A 36 -8.99 0.54 -1.27
N LEU A 37 -9.31 -0.39 -2.18
CA LEU A 37 -8.61 -0.49 -3.47
C LEU A 37 -8.81 0.74 -4.34
N SER A 38 -10.01 1.33 -4.30
CA SER A 38 -10.33 2.50 -5.14
C SER A 38 -9.73 3.80 -4.61
N ILE A 39 -9.55 3.91 -3.29
CA ILE A 39 -9.26 5.19 -2.64
C ILE A 39 -7.81 5.25 -2.15
N TRP A 40 -7.36 4.25 -1.38
CA TRP A 40 -6.07 4.32 -0.68
C TRP A 40 -4.98 3.45 -1.29
N TYR A 41 -5.38 2.35 -1.94
CA TYR A 41 -4.45 1.32 -2.43
C TYR A 41 -4.71 0.94 -3.89
N PRO A 42 -4.77 1.90 -4.83
CA PRO A 42 -4.93 1.55 -6.23
C PRO A 42 -3.79 0.63 -6.70
N SER A 43 -4.10 -0.27 -7.65
CA SER A 43 -3.07 -1.12 -8.27
C SER A 43 -1.96 -0.25 -8.89
N PRO A 44 -0.68 -0.61 -8.76
CA PRO A 44 -0.12 -1.84 -8.16
C PRO A 44 0.22 -1.71 -6.66
N LEU A 45 -0.09 -0.60 -6.01
CA LEU A 45 0.35 -0.28 -4.64
C LEU A 45 -0.13 -1.31 -3.61
N PHE A 46 -1.34 -1.88 -3.80
CA PHE A 46 -1.88 -2.91 -2.91
C PHE A 46 -0.98 -4.15 -2.82
N GLN A 47 -0.44 -4.58 -3.96
CA GLN A 47 0.46 -5.72 -4.04
C GLN A 47 1.81 -5.40 -3.38
N ILE A 48 2.38 -4.23 -3.67
CA ILE A 48 3.68 -3.79 -3.15
C ILE A 48 3.69 -3.74 -1.63
N ILE A 49 2.61 -3.21 -1.03
CA ILE A 49 2.48 -3.04 0.42
C ILE A 49 2.09 -4.35 1.12
N GLY A 50 1.68 -5.36 0.36
CA GLY A 50 1.19 -6.62 0.93
C GLY A 50 -0.14 -6.46 1.66
N GLY A 51 -0.99 -5.55 1.21
CA GLY A 51 -2.30 -5.21 1.81
C GLY A 51 -3.25 -6.40 1.97
N TRP A 52 -3.05 -7.47 1.18
CA TRP A 52 -3.81 -8.70 1.29
C TRP A 52 -3.73 -9.36 2.68
N LYS A 53 -2.59 -9.19 3.41
CA LYS A 53 -2.41 -9.78 4.76
C LYS A 53 -3.41 -9.20 5.76
N VAL A 54 -3.58 -7.89 5.75
CA VAL A 54 -4.53 -7.19 6.63
C VAL A 54 -5.97 -7.49 6.21
N LEU A 55 -6.23 -7.54 4.90
CA LEU A 55 -7.55 -7.90 4.38
C LEU A 55 -7.97 -9.31 4.82
N VAL A 56 -7.07 -10.29 4.69
CA VAL A 56 -7.34 -11.67 5.14
C VAL A 56 -7.63 -11.70 6.63
N LEU A 57 -6.89 -10.94 7.44
CA LEU A 57 -7.15 -10.84 8.88
C LEU A 57 -8.55 -10.30 9.18
N ILE A 58 -8.95 -9.20 8.53
CA ILE A 58 -10.30 -8.61 8.65
C ILE A 58 -11.36 -9.65 8.24
N ALA A 59 -11.15 -10.31 7.09
CA ALA A 59 -12.08 -11.32 6.59
C ALA A 59 -12.22 -12.51 7.56
N ILE A 60 -11.14 -13.01 8.15
CA ILE A 60 -11.19 -14.09 9.14
C ILE A 60 -12.04 -13.67 10.35
N VAL A 61 -11.81 -12.48 10.90
CA VAL A 61 -12.56 -11.99 12.06
C VAL A 61 -14.06 -11.86 11.73
N ASP A 62 -14.39 -11.18 10.65
CA ASP A 62 -15.78 -10.84 10.35
C ASP A 62 -16.58 -12.01 9.72
N LEU A 63 -15.94 -12.82 8.87
CA LEU A 63 -16.63 -13.91 8.17
C LEU A 63 -16.60 -15.24 8.92
N THR A 64 -15.73 -15.40 9.92
CA THR A 64 -15.60 -16.64 10.68
C THR A 64 -16.03 -16.46 12.13
N ILE A 65 -15.35 -15.59 12.88
CA ILE A 65 -15.58 -15.45 14.32
C ILE A 65 -16.99 -14.94 14.59
N GLY A 66 -17.47 -13.94 13.85
CA GLY A 66 -18.81 -13.37 14.05
C GLY A 66 -19.96 -14.36 13.84
N PRO A 67 -20.05 -15.01 12.68
CA PRO A 67 -21.05 -16.07 12.45
C PRO A 67 -20.93 -17.23 13.45
N CYS A 68 -19.72 -17.65 13.83
CA CYS A 68 -19.53 -18.68 14.85
C CYS A 68 -20.07 -18.25 16.23
N LEU A 69 -19.77 -17.04 16.67
CA LEU A 69 -20.34 -16.48 17.91
C LEU A 69 -21.87 -16.40 17.83
N THR A 70 -22.39 -15.99 16.69
CA THR A 70 -23.85 -15.93 16.46
C THR A 70 -24.46 -17.33 16.50
N LEU A 71 -23.82 -18.34 15.92
CA LEU A 71 -24.29 -19.73 15.98
C LEU A 71 -24.42 -20.21 17.44
N VAL A 72 -23.48 -19.81 18.31
CA VAL A 72 -23.51 -20.17 19.73
C VAL A 72 -24.56 -19.35 20.50
N ALA A 73 -24.61 -18.04 20.26
CA ALA A 73 -25.47 -17.11 21.00
C ALA A 73 -26.95 -17.21 20.62
N ALA A 74 -27.26 -17.50 19.34
CA ALA A 74 -28.64 -17.59 18.83
C ALA A 74 -29.30 -18.86 19.36
N ASN A 75 -30.08 -18.72 20.43
CA ASN A 75 -30.84 -19.82 21.05
C ASN A 75 -32.32 -19.51 20.97
N PRO A 76 -33.18 -20.37 20.36
CA PRO A 76 -34.60 -20.15 20.21
C PRO A 76 -35.36 -20.12 21.57
N ILE A 77 -34.75 -20.66 22.64
CA ILE A 77 -35.35 -20.66 23.99
C ILE A 77 -35.19 -19.30 24.68
N LYS A 78 -34.23 -18.47 24.24
CA LYS A 78 -34.01 -17.14 24.82
C LYS A 78 -35.16 -16.19 24.48
N THR A 79 -35.45 -15.29 25.41
CA THR A 79 -36.39 -14.20 25.12
C THR A 79 -35.79 -13.29 24.04
N ARG A 80 -36.62 -12.66 23.24
CA ARG A 80 -36.21 -11.77 22.16
C ARG A 80 -35.24 -10.67 22.64
N ARG A 81 -35.45 -10.15 23.85
CA ARG A 81 -34.61 -9.13 24.47
C ARG A 81 -33.18 -9.65 24.74
N HIS A 82 -33.03 -10.83 25.34
CA HIS A 82 -31.74 -11.43 25.60
C HIS A 82 -31.00 -11.78 24.30
N LEU A 83 -31.70 -12.32 23.31
CA LEU A 83 -31.13 -12.62 22.00
C LEU A 83 -30.61 -11.36 21.30
N MET A 84 -31.41 -10.28 21.30
CA MET A 84 -31.00 -9.00 20.72
C MET A 84 -29.79 -8.42 21.45
N MET A 85 -29.73 -8.54 22.77
CA MET A 85 -28.59 -8.07 23.56
C MET A 85 -27.30 -8.84 23.21
N ASP A 86 -27.35 -10.16 23.13
CA ASP A 86 -26.21 -10.99 22.75
C ASP A 86 -25.71 -10.66 21.33
N LEU A 87 -26.62 -10.56 20.37
CA LEU A 87 -26.28 -10.20 18.98
C LEU A 87 -25.73 -8.77 18.88
N SER A 88 -26.26 -7.83 19.69
CA SER A 88 -25.73 -6.46 19.73
C SER A 88 -24.31 -6.41 20.26
N VAL A 89 -24.00 -7.20 21.30
CA VAL A 89 -22.62 -7.28 21.82
C VAL A 89 -21.66 -7.82 20.73
N ILE A 90 -22.06 -8.88 20.03
CA ILE A 90 -21.27 -9.44 18.92
C ILE A 90 -21.07 -8.37 17.83
N ALA A 91 -22.14 -7.68 17.42
CA ALA A 91 -22.07 -6.64 16.39
C ALA A 91 -21.14 -5.47 16.80
N VAL A 92 -21.23 -5.02 18.06
CA VAL A 92 -20.35 -3.95 18.57
C VAL A 92 -18.88 -4.37 18.56
N LEU A 93 -18.58 -5.60 19.00
CA LEU A 93 -17.19 -6.11 18.97
C LEU A 93 -16.65 -6.20 17.55
N GLN A 94 -17.45 -6.67 16.59
CA GLN A 94 -17.03 -6.75 15.18
C GLN A 94 -16.86 -5.37 14.55
N LEU A 95 -17.77 -4.44 14.77
CA LEU A 95 -17.63 -3.07 14.27
C LEU A 95 -16.40 -2.38 14.87
N ALA A 96 -16.10 -2.64 16.15
CA ALA A 96 -14.87 -2.13 16.76
C ALA A 96 -13.61 -2.73 16.14
N ALA A 97 -13.60 -4.04 15.89
CA ALA A 97 -12.47 -4.71 15.22
C ALA A 97 -12.30 -4.23 13.76
N LEU A 98 -13.41 -4.09 13.02
CA LEU A 98 -13.42 -3.54 11.67
C LEU A 98 -12.89 -2.09 11.66
N ALA A 99 -13.38 -1.24 12.56
CA ALA A 99 -12.94 0.15 12.67
C ALA A 99 -11.44 0.25 13.00
N TYR A 100 -10.95 -0.62 13.89
CA TYR A 100 -9.52 -0.71 14.19
C TYR A 100 -8.71 -1.14 12.95
N GLY A 101 -9.16 -2.17 12.23
CA GLY A 101 -8.51 -2.62 10.99
C GLY A 101 -8.48 -1.53 9.92
N LEU A 102 -9.59 -0.82 9.73
CA LEU A 102 -9.68 0.32 8.81
C LEU A 102 -8.75 1.47 9.22
N HIS A 103 -8.70 1.78 10.50
CA HIS A 103 -7.79 2.80 11.02
C HIS A 103 -6.33 2.42 10.78
N ALA A 104 -5.95 1.17 11.06
CA ALA A 104 -4.60 0.67 10.80
C ALA A 104 -4.21 0.78 9.32
N MET A 105 -5.14 0.44 8.42
CA MET A 105 -4.94 0.60 6.98
C MET A 105 -4.86 2.07 6.57
N TYR A 106 -5.66 2.95 7.18
CA TYR A 106 -5.61 4.38 6.90
C TYR A 106 -4.26 5.00 7.28
N VAL A 107 -3.75 4.70 8.48
CA VAL A 107 -2.45 5.22 8.95
C VAL A 107 -1.28 4.57 8.18
N GLY A 108 -1.43 3.30 7.79
CA GLY A 108 -0.45 2.58 6.99
C GLY A 108 -0.52 2.84 5.48
N ARG A 109 -1.41 3.75 5.01
CA ARG A 109 -1.55 4.00 3.58
C ARG A 109 -0.33 4.69 2.99
N PRO A 110 0.05 4.38 1.76
CA PRO A 110 1.05 5.14 1.05
C PRO A 110 0.51 6.54 0.74
N VAL A 111 1.32 7.54 0.96
CA VAL A 111 0.96 8.94 0.69
C VAL A 111 1.82 9.55 -0.41
N TYR A 112 3.08 9.14 -0.51
CA TYR A 112 4.00 9.65 -1.49
C TYR A 112 4.78 8.54 -2.20
N LEU A 113 5.00 8.74 -3.50
CA LEU A 113 6.00 8.06 -4.30
C LEU A 113 7.08 9.09 -4.63
N ILE A 114 8.24 8.98 -3.96
CA ILE A 114 9.26 10.03 -3.91
C ILE A 114 10.47 9.64 -4.73
N PHE A 115 10.84 10.46 -5.71
CA PHE A 115 12.17 10.32 -6.32
C PHE A 115 13.25 10.86 -5.37
N VAL A 116 14.17 9.99 -4.98
CA VAL A 116 15.31 10.34 -4.13
C VAL A 116 16.58 9.66 -4.65
N LYS A 117 17.67 10.41 -4.72
CA LYS A 117 18.97 9.91 -5.21
C LYS A 117 18.88 9.32 -6.63
N ASP A 118 18.54 8.06 -6.76
CA ASP A 118 18.60 7.27 -7.98
C ASP A 118 17.44 6.25 -8.12
N ARG A 119 16.41 6.36 -7.31
CA ARG A 119 15.26 5.46 -7.24
C ARG A 119 13.99 6.19 -6.81
N MET A 120 12.89 5.49 -6.89
CA MET A 120 11.64 5.92 -6.27
C MET A 120 11.47 5.21 -4.93
N ASP A 121 11.08 5.92 -3.88
CA ASP A 121 10.71 5.33 -2.59
C ASP A 121 9.21 5.55 -2.37
N LEU A 122 8.49 4.47 -2.04
CA LEU A 122 7.09 4.51 -1.65
C LEU A 122 7.01 4.71 -0.14
N VAL A 123 6.41 5.81 0.30
CA VAL A 123 6.41 6.26 1.69
C VAL A 123 5.00 6.28 2.26
N ARG A 124 4.83 5.66 3.44
CA ARG A 124 3.59 5.69 4.23
C ARG A 124 3.49 6.97 5.05
N GLU A 125 2.27 7.38 5.38
CA GLU A 125 2.04 8.50 6.30
C GLU A 125 2.79 8.31 7.62
N SER A 126 2.76 7.10 8.19
CA SER A 126 3.42 6.77 9.45
C SER A 126 4.95 6.81 9.43
N GLU A 127 5.57 6.87 8.24
CA GLU A 127 7.02 6.91 8.07
C GLU A 127 7.57 8.32 7.95
N VAL A 128 6.69 9.28 7.64
CA VAL A 128 7.10 10.68 7.50
C VAL A 128 7.40 11.28 8.87
N SER A 129 8.57 11.89 9.01
CA SER A 129 9.00 12.49 10.26
C SER A 129 8.16 13.72 10.63
N ASP A 130 7.61 13.73 11.84
CA ASP A 130 6.87 14.83 12.44
C ASP A 130 7.76 15.82 13.22
N LEU A 131 9.07 15.55 13.30
CA LEU A 131 10.01 16.43 14.00
C LEU A 131 10.07 17.81 13.35
N PRO A 132 9.97 18.91 14.13
CA PRO A 132 9.94 20.28 13.59
C PRO A 132 11.11 20.64 12.69
N LYS A 133 12.30 20.05 12.92
CA LYS A 133 13.48 20.27 12.08
C LYS A 133 13.35 19.71 10.66
N TYR A 134 12.42 18.75 10.44
CA TYR A 134 12.14 18.14 9.14
C TYR A 134 10.82 18.62 8.53
N ALA A 135 10.16 19.59 9.16
CA ALA A 135 8.88 20.12 8.67
C ALA A 135 8.98 20.64 7.22
N ALA A 136 7.92 20.44 6.47
CA ALA A 136 7.84 20.83 5.07
C ALA A 136 8.11 22.34 4.87
N ARG A 137 9.03 22.66 3.97
CA ARG A 137 9.32 24.04 3.54
C ARG A 137 8.21 24.60 2.63
N LEU A 138 7.62 23.73 1.79
CA LEU A 138 6.58 24.13 0.85
C LEU A 138 5.20 23.88 1.46
N PRO A 139 4.25 24.85 1.37
CA PRO A 139 2.94 24.75 2.00
C PRO A 139 2.14 23.51 1.58
N GLN A 140 2.27 23.09 0.33
CA GLN A 140 1.55 21.95 -0.23
C GLN A 140 1.90 20.59 0.40
N TYR A 141 3.07 20.49 1.08
CA TYR A 141 3.51 19.25 1.74
C TYR A 141 3.37 19.30 3.27
N LYS A 142 2.65 20.30 3.81
CA LYS A 142 2.34 20.39 5.24
C LYS A 142 1.20 19.45 5.66
N GLU A 143 0.36 19.07 4.70
CA GLU A 143 -0.71 18.09 4.89
C GLU A 143 -0.52 16.94 3.91
N PHE A 144 -0.88 15.74 4.33
CA PHE A 144 -0.83 14.56 3.46
C PHE A 144 -1.97 14.57 2.45
N PRO A 145 -1.77 14.00 1.25
CA PRO A 145 -2.85 13.76 0.32
C PRO A 145 -3.92 12.87 0.97
N LYS A 146 -5.18 13.32 0.88
CA LYS A 146 -6.33 12.57 1.43
C LYS A 146 -6.71 11.39 0.55
N TRP A 147 -6.39 11.47 -0.73
CA TRP A 147 -6.79 10.53 -1.76
C TRP A 147 -5.59 10.11 -2.60
N GLY A 148 -5.40 8.81 -2.76
CA GLY A 148 -4.33 8.26 -3.58
C GLY A 148 -2.92 8.54 -3.09
N VAL A 149 -1.96 8.41 -4.01
CA VAL A 149 -0.53 8.63 -3.77
C VAL A 149 -0.04 9.74 -4.69
N GLU A 150 0.60 10.75 -4.11
CA GLU A 150 1.21 11.82 -4.88
C GLU A 150 2.65 11.46 -5.26
N THR A 151 3.01 11.66 -6.54
CA THR A 151 4.39 11.49 -6.99
C THR A 151 5.11 12.83 -6.85
N ILE A 152 6.18 12.82 -6.06
CA ILE A 152 6.98 14.01 -5.74
C ILE A 152 8.47 13.70 -5.87
N GLY A 153 9.32 14.70 -5.66
CA GLY A 153 10.77 14.54 -5.55
C GLY A 153 11.31 14.95 -4.21
N ALA A 154 12.52 14.50 -3.89
CA ALA A 154 13.32 15.04 -2.80
C ALA A 154 14.58 15.71 -3.35
N GLU A 155 14.80 16.96 -2.98
CA GLU A 155 16.00 17.69 -3.35
C GLU A 155 17.07 17.51 -2.28
N LEU A 156 18.19 16.91 -2.67
CA LEU A 156 19.31 16.67 -1.74
C LEU A 156 20.02 17.99 -1.43
N PRO A 157 20.37 18.24 -0.16
CA PRO A 157 21.11 19.43 0.22
C PRO A 157 22.50 19.44 -0.38
N THR A 158 23.01 20.64 -0.60
CA THR A 158 24.41 20.87 -1.02
C THR A 158 25.28 21.38 0.12
N ASP A 159 24.68 21.85 1.21
CA ASP A 159 25.39 22.29 2.41
C ASP A 159 25.96 21.08 3.17
N PRO A 160 27.28 21.04 3.41
CA PRO A 160 27.92 19.96 4.16
C PRO A 160 27.34 19.73 5.55
N LYS A 161 26.84 20.77 6.21
CA LYS A 161 26.19 20.64 7.54
C LYS A 161 24.86 19.89 7.44
N GLU A 162 24.02 20.22 6.46
CA GLU A 162 22.75 19.52 6.24
C GLU A 162 22.99 18.06 5.80
N ILE A 163 24.01 17.82 4.96
CA ILE A 163 24.39 16.45 4.55
C ILE A 163 24.81 15.64 5.76
N ASN A 164 25.65 16.20 6.63
CA ASN A 164 26.12 15.53 7.83
C ASN A 164 24.99 15.26 8.82
N GLU A 165 24.09 16.24 9.02
CA GLU A 165 22.87 16.08 9.84
C GLU A 165 22.03 14.89 9.36
N MET A 166 21.78 14.79 8.04
CA MET A 166 20.98 13.71 7.48
C MET A 166 21.70 12.36 7.54
N THR A 167 23.02 12.36 7.45
CA THR A 167 23.82 11.13 7.63
C THR A 167 23.64 10.57 9.05
N PHE A 168 23.65 11.43 10.06
CA PHE A 168 23.35 10.97 11.43
C PHE A 168 21.88 10.60 11.64
N ALA A 169 20.96 11.36 11.05
CA ALA A 169 19.55 11.08 11.15
C ALA A 169 19.15 9.71 10.56
N SER A 170 19.91 9.24 9.55
CA SER A 170 19.66 7.92 8.94
C SER A 170 19.87 6.76 9.92
N PHE A 171 20.74 6.91 10.94
CA PHE A 171 20.88 5.91 12.01
C PHE A 171 19.66 5.84 12.91
N ASP A 172 18.88 6.95 13.00
CA ASP A 172 17.60 7.02 13.72
C ASP A 172 16.40 6.68 12.80
N GLY A 173 16.65 6.20 11.59
CA GLY A 173 15.61 5.81 10.63
C GLY A 173 15.02 6.96 9.82
N VAL A 174 15.58 8.18 9.89
CA VAL A 174 15.12 9.33 9.10
C VAL A 174 16.08 9.58 7.93
N ASP A 175 15.63 9.29 6.71
CA ASP A 175 16.37 9.64 5.48
C ASP A 175 15.56 10.69 4.69
N TYR A 176 16.06 11.13 3.54
CA TYR A 176 15.48 12.20 2.72
C TYR A 176 14.02 11.97 2.32
N GLN A 177 13.63 10.72 2.04
CA GLN A 177 12.25 10.36 1.73
C GLN A 177 11.29 10.49 2.92
N ASN A 178 11.81 10.50 4.16
CA ASN A 178 11.01 10.64 5.38
C ASN A 178 11.03 12.07 5.94
N ALA A 179 11.75 13.01 5.29
CA ALA A 179 11.96 14.37 5.76
C ALA A 179 11.30 15.41 4.84
N PRO A 180 10.08 15.87 5.13
CA PRO A 180 9.31 16.77 4.26
C PRO A 180 10.01 18.08 3.89
N ARG A 181 10.98 18.52 4.67
CA ARG A 181 11.77 19.73 4.37
C ARG A 181 12.48 19.67 3.02
N PHE A 182 12.71 18.46 2.49
CA PHE A 182 13.37 18.24 1.20
C PHE A 182 12.39 18.01 0.04
N TYR A 183 11.10 17.94 0.32
CA TYR A 183 10.10 17.66 -0.71
C TYR A 183 9.97 18.80 -1.71
N VAL A 184 9.94 18.43 -2.98
CA VAL A 184 9.78 19.34 -4.12
C VAL A 184 8.81 18.74 -5.13
N PRO A 185 8.16 19.56 -5.97
CA PRO A 185 7.39 19.04 -7.09
C PRO A 185 8.19 18.09 -7.97
N TYR A 186 7.54 17.01 -8.42
CA TYR A 186 8.14 15.97 -9.24
C TYR A 186 8.90 16.53 -10.45
N GLU A 187 8.35 17.56 -11.09
CA GLU A 187 8.91 18.22 -12.28
C GLU A 187 10.33 18.76 -12.04
N LYS A 188 10.62 19.22 -10.82
CA LYS A 188 11.96 19.72 -10.45
C LYS A 188 13.03 18.63 -10.45
N THR A 189 12.63 17.36 -10.35
CA THR A 189 13.54 16.22 -10.32
C THR A 189 13.68 15.52 -11.68
N ALA A 190 12.86 15.87 -12.66
CA ALA A 190 12.77 15.21 -13.95
C ALA A 190 14.12 15.07 -14.67
N ASP A 191 14.95 16.10 -14.65
CA ASP A 191 16.26 16.07 -15.31
C ASP A 191 17.27 15.19 -14.54
N LYS A 192 17.17 15.12 -13.21
CA LYS A 192 17.98 14.21 -12.41
C LYS A 192 17.56 12.76 -12.66
N MET A 193 16.25 12.50 -12.72
CA MET A 193 15.69 11.18 -13.02
C MET A 193 16.18 10.65 -14.37
N LYS A 194 16.11 11.47 -15.42
CA LYS A 194 16.57 11.11 -16.78
C LYS A 194 18.04 10.67 -16.81
N LYS A 195 18.87 11.27 -15.96
CA LYS A 195 20.31 10.97 -15.90
C LYS A 195 20.62 9.64 -15.22
N VAL A 196 19.78 9.20 -14.28
CA VAL A 196 20.03 8.01 -13.46
C VAL A 196 19.16 6.82 -13.87
N ALA A 197 18.06 7.06 -14.58
CA ALA A 197 17.18 6.01 -15.06
C ALA A 197 17.85 5.14 -16.13
N ALA A 198 17.60 3.84 -16.06
CA ALA A 198 18.10 2.88 -17.04
C ALA A 198 17.10 2.74 -18.21
N PRO A 199 17.54 2.41 -19.43
CA PRO A 199 16.62 2.07 -20.51
C PRO A 199 15.88 0.76 -20.20
N VAL A 200 14.60 0.69 -20.52
CA VAL A 200 13.78 -0.53 -20.30
C VAL A 200 14.37 -1.72 -21.07
N SER A 201 14.99 -1.48 -22.22
CA SER A 201 15.67 -2.52 -23.00
C SER A 201 16.81 -3.21 -22.25
N ALA A 202 17.40 -2.55 -21.22
CA ALA A 202 18.41 -3.15 -20.36
C ALA A 202 17.78 -3.95 -19.20
N LEU A 203 16.55 -3.63 -18.78
CA LEU A 203 15.83 -4.36 -17.75
C LEU A 203 15.31 -5.71 -18.26
N LEU A 204 14.64 -5.72 -19.43
CA LEU A 204 13.94 -6.89 -19.95
C LEU A 204 14.77 -8.19 -19.98
N PRO A 205 16.05 -8.20 -20.42
CA PRO A 205 16.86 -9.42 -20.42
C PRO A 205 17.22 -9.95 -19.03
N LEU A 206 17.08 -9.13 -17.99
CA LEU A 206 17.45 -9.47 -16.62
C LEU A 206 16.27 -10.08 -15.84
N LEU A 207 15.04 -9.88 -16.31
CA LEU A 207 13.84 -10.46 -15.71
C LEU A 207 13.77 -11.96 -16.05
N LYS A 208 13.57 -12.78 -15.02
CA LYS A 208 13.49 -14.25 -15.16
C LYS A 208 12.06 -14.74 -15.29
N ASN A 209 11.11 -14.02 -14.67
CA ASN A 209 9.71 -14.38 -14.70
C ASN A 209 9.04 -13.86 -15.99
N PRO A 210 8.46 -14.77 -16.83
CA PRO A 210 7.75 -14.37 -18.05
C PRO A 210 6.59 -13.42 -17.81
N ASP A 211 5.91 -13.52 -16.66
CA ASP A 211 4.77 -12.66 -16.32
C ASP A 211 5.25 -11.22 -16.07
N ASP A 212 6.42 -11.03 -15.43
CA ASP A 212 7.01 -9.72 -15.21
C ASP A 212 7.43 -9.09 -16.55
N VAL A 213 8.02 -9.89 -17.46
CA VAL A 213 8.34 -9.45 -18.83
C VAL A 213 7.07 -9.00 -19.57
N ALA A 214 5.98 -9.77 -19.45
CA ALA A 214 4.71 -9.42 -20.07
C ALA A 214 4.14 -8.12 -19.51
N GLN A 215 4.17 -7.93 -18.20
CA GLN A 215 3.71 -6.69 -17.53
C GLN A 215 4.51 -5.46 -17.96
N ILE A 216 5.84 -5.57 -18.05
CA ILE A 216 6.70 -4.46 -18.53
C ILE A 216 6.37 -4.14 -19.99
N ASN A 217 6.23 -5.14 -20.86
CA ASN A 217 5.88 -4.91 -22.27
C ASN A 217 4.49 -4.26 -22.41
N GLN A 218 3.52 -4.68 -21.60
CA GLN A 218 2.21 -4.05 -21.55
C GLN A 218 2.31 -2.58 -21.13
N ALA A 219 3.07 -2.28 -20.08
CA ALA A 219 3.27 -0.92 -19.61
C ALA A 219 3.96 -0.04 -20.67
N VAL A 220 4.94 -0.56 -21.40
CA VAL A 220 5.57 0.15 -22.53
C VAL A 220 4.55 0.45 -23.63
N ALA A 221 3.67 -0.51 -23.96
CA ALA A 221 2.60 -0.31 -24.93
C ALA A 221 1.58 0.75 -24.47
N GLU A 222 1.19 0.75 -23.20
CA GLU A 222 0.29 1.74 -22.62
C GLU A 222 0.91 3.15 -22.60
N LEU A 223 2.23 3.25 -22.41
CA LEU A 223 2.95 4.52 -22.56
C LEU A 223 2.95 5.04 -24.00
N ASN A 224 2.58 4.23 -24.98
CA ASN A 224 2.51 4.60 -26.40
C ASN A 224 3.78 5.34 -26.87
N ALA A 225 4.96 4.81 -26.52
CA ALA A 225 6.27 5.35 -26.86
C ALA A 225 7.20 4.25 -27.35
N PRO A 226 8.17 4.58 -28.23
CA PRO A 226 9.20 3.63 -28.63
C PRO A 226 9.94 3.10 -27.40
N ILE A 227 10.25 1.80 -27.36
CA ILE A 227 10.91 1.16 -26.21
C ILE A 227 12.25 1.84 -25.84
N ASN A 228 12.95 2.38 -26.82
CA ASN A 228 14.21 3.10 -26.63
C ASN A 228 14.03 4.46 -25.93
N ASP A 229 12.82 5.00 -25.93
CA ASP A 229 12.48 6.26 -25.25
C ASP A 229 11.88 6.01 -23.86
N VAL A 230 11.63 4.77 -23.48
CA VAL A 230 11.14 4.40 -22.16
C VAL A 230 12.30 4.03 -21.25
N VAL A 231 12.34 4.67 -20.10
CA VAL A 231 13.32 4.45 -19.06
C VAL A 231 12.67 4.02 -17.77
N VAL A 232 13.43 3.40 -16.89
CA VAL A 232 12.95 2.76 -15.68
C VAL A 232 13.80 3.12 -14.47
N LEU A 233 13.13 3.27 -13.32
CA LEU A 233 13.72 3.31 -11.99
C LEU A 233 13.13 2.19 -11.13
N SER A 234 13.92 1.67 -10.20
CA SER A 234 13.39 0.79 -9.16
C SER A 234 12.49 1.57 -8.22
N VAL A 235 11.46 0.91 -7.68
CA VAL A 235 10.65 1.43 -6.58
C VAL A 235 10.93 0.60 -5.34
N VAL A 236 11.33 1.27 -4.28
CA VAL A 236 11.67 0.63 -3.00
C VAL A 236 10.55 0.87 -1.98
N PHE A 237 10.19 -0.20 -1.28
CA PHE A 237 9.25 -0.18 -0.16
C PHE A 237 9.72 -1.17 0.92
N ASP A 238 9.85 -0.72 2.17
CA ASP A 238 10.36 -1.53 3.30
C ASP A 238 11.70 -2.24 2.96
N GLY A 239 12.58 -1.57 2.22
CA GLY A 239 13.87 -2.13 1.81
C GLY A 239 13.82 -3.12 0.64
N ASN A 240 12.62 -3.48 0.16
CA ASN A 240 12.42 -4.36 -0.99
C ASN A 240 12.21 -3.54 -2.27
N ALA A 241 12.87 -3.92 -3.34
CA ALA A 241 12.74 -3.31 -4.66
C ALA A 241 12.03 -4.29 -5.61
N ASN A 242 10.72 -4.45 -5.44
CA ASN A 242 9.91 -5.39 -6.22
C ASN A 242 8.91 -4.69 -7.15
N SER A 243 9.28 -3.52 -7.63
CA SER A 243 8.48 -2.82 -8.63
C SER A 243 9.29 -1.83 -9.45
N ALA A 244 8.74 -1.49 -10.61
CA ALA A 244 9.36 -0.66 -11.62
C ALA A 244 8.53 0.60 -11.87
N PHE A 245 9.17 1.75 -11.91
CA PHE A 245 8.60 3.02 -12.32
C PHE A 245 9.11 3.36 -13.71
N LEU A 246 8.24 3.20 -14.71
CA LEU A 246 8.53 3.47 -16.10
C LEU A 246 8.06 4.87 -16.48
N PHE A 247 8.85 5.57 -17.29
CA PHE A 247 8.44 6.86 -17.84
C PHE A 247 9.10 7.13 -19.20
N VAL A 248 8.45 8.00 -19.98
CA VAL A 248 8.99 8.43 -21.28
C VAL A 248 10.07 9.48 -21.04
N LYS A 249 11.28 9.26 -21.54
CA LYS A 249 12.48 10.08 -21.28
C LYS A 249 12.26 11.57 -21.54
N ASN A 250 11.56 11.91 -22.62
CA ASN A 250 11.29 13.31 -22.99
C ASN A 250 9.99 13.85 -22.42
N GLU A 251 9.14 12.99 -21.86
CA GLU A 251 7.83 13.30 -21.27
C GLU A 251 7.66 12.62 -19.90
N PRO A 252 8.44 13.00 -18.86
CA PRO A 252 8.49 12.26 -17.60
C PRO A 252 7.15 12.25 -16.84
N MET A 253 6.19 13.10 -17.22
CA MET A 253 4.82 13.04 -16.70
C MET A 253 4.02 11.86 -17.26
N ARG A 254 4.42 11.30 -18.41
CA ARG A 254 3.86 10.09 -18.99
C ARG A 254 4.58 8.88 -18.41
N ARG A 255 3.98 8.30 -17.37
CA ARG A 255 4.59 7.30 -16.52
C ARG A 255 3.62 6.22 -16.07
N ILE A 256 4.15 5.04 -15.79
CA ILE A 256 3.40 3.88 -15.25
C ILE A 256 4.23 3.23 -14.16
N HIS A 257 3.54 2.76 -13.12
CA HIS A 257 4.12 1.99 -12.05
C HIS A 257 3.68 0.53 -12.18
N VAL A 258 4.64 -0.40 -12.15
CA VAL A 258 4.42 -1.84 -12.36
C VAL A 258 4.95 -2.61 -11.17
N TYR A 259 4.16 -3.54 -10.63
CA TYR A 259 4.62 -4.51 -9.64
C TYR A 259 5.37 -5.63 -10.34
N LEU A 260 6.46 -6.11 -9.74
CA LEU A 260 7.21 -7.29 -10.17
C LEU A 260 7.05 -8.39 -9.12
N THR A 261 7.00 -9.63 -9.56
CA THR A 261 6.92 -10.80 -8.69
C THR A 261 8.28 -11.18 -8.11
N GLU A 262 9.35 -10.73 -8.77
CA GLU A 262 10.73 -10.86 -8.31
C GLU A 262 11.34 -9.49 -7.95
N ASP A 263 12.46 -9.51 -7.23
CA ASP A 263 13.19 -8.29 -6.92
C ASP A 263 13.70 -7.61 -8.20
N PHE A 264 13.62 -6.28 -8.23
CA PHE A 264 14.12 -5.48 -9.34
C PHE A 264 15.63 -5.73 -9.51
N PRO A 265 16.05 -6.24 -10.68
CA PRO A 265 17.44 -6.62 -10.89
C PRO A 265 18.37 -5.39 -10.89
N GLU A 266 19.61 -5.58 -10.48
CA GLU A 266 20.62 -4.54 -10.57
C GLU A 266 20.97 -4.29 -12.06
N ILE A 267 20.55 -3.15 -12.58
CA ILE A 267 20.83 -2.75 -13.96
C ILE A 267 22.18 -2.00 -13.99
N PRO A 268 23.13 -2.40 -14.83
CA PRO A 268 24.36 -1.65 -15.03
C PRO A 268 24.04 -0.21 -15.46
N ARG A 269 24.35 0.76 -14.60
CA ARG A 269 24.07 2.17 -14.89
C ARG A 269 25.06 2.71 -15.91
N PRO A 270 24.60 3.56 -16.85
CA PRO A 270 25.53 4.27 -17.70
C PRO A 270 26.47 5.10 -16.82
N LYS A 271 27.78 4.95 -17.04
CA LYS A 271 28.76 5.79 -16.34
C LYS A 271 28.44 7.25 -16.65
N VAL A 272 27.97 7.99 -15.66
CA VAL A 272 27.83 9.45 -15.80
C VAL A 272 29.23 9.99 -15.99
N SER A 273 29.57 10.41 -17.22
CA SER A 273 30.78 11.16 -17.46
C SER A 273 30.73 12.44 -16.61
N LYS A 274 31.74 12.61 -15.77
CA LYS A 274 31.89 13.80 -14.91
C LYS A 274 32.01 15.05 -15.77
#